data_457d5233e3e8b21242726a3fa9a67381
#
_entry.id   457d5233e3e8b21242726a3fa9a67381
#
_cell.length_a   1.000
_cell.length_b   1.000
_cell.length_c   1.000
_cell.angle_alpha   90.00
_cell.angle_beta   90.00
_cell.angle_gamma   90.00
#
_symmetry.space_group_name_H-M   'P 1'
#
loop_
_entity.id
_entity.type
_entity.pdbx_description
1 polymer ?
#
loop_
_entity_poly.entity_id
_entity_poly.type
_entity_poly.pdbx_seq_one_letter_code
_entity_poly.pdbx_strand_id
1 'polypeptide(L)'
;MKQIFISIIVASFNQEKYLNECLTSVFNQSYSNWECIIVDDCSSDTSVAIAEKWQSFDSRFRVITLPTNKGVSVARNRGLLESKGDYFQFLDADDLIEKNKISNQVPFCTNDLIPVSGNRYFYHQEGEAMQRIIGKNGALPEVPITMWDQVDVLELFKTKNPFVVTAPLYPRSVLERVGMLNEGLRAFEDWEFNIRCALAGYKFHHVGYAEKAQALIRLHSTSMTTNRSEMLKRRREFNFAISTNKDFQNHFGQTISRWNRPVFQKSKTILLSLIPPLLVQIVNSIRKR
;
A
#
# COMPACT_ATOMS: atom_id res chain seq x y z
N MET A 1 -22.77 -20.38 -0.36
CA MET A 1 -22.27 -19.13 -1.00
C MET A 1 -20.96 -19.46 -1.72
N LYS A 2 -20.74 -18.93 -2.94
CA LYS A 2 -19.46 -19.08 -3.64
C LYS A 2 -18.36 -18.45 -2.78
N GLN A 3 -17.26 -19.17 -2.55
CA GLN A 3 -16.12 -18.65 -1.82
C GLN A 3 -15.43 -17.57 -2.68
N ILE A 4 -15.22 -16.39 -2.13
CA ILE A 4 -14.58 -15.26 -2.83
C ILE A 4 -13.15 -15.62 -3.20
N PHE A 5 -12.75 -15.43 -4.46
CA PHE A 5 -11.37 -15.65 -4.91
C PHE A 5 -10.58 -14.37 -4.85
N ILE A 6 -9.39 -14.40 -4.23
CA ILE A 6 -8.56 -13.22 -3.99
C ILE A 6 -7.28 -13.30 -4.82
N SER A 7 -6.96 -12.25 -5.57
CA SER A 7 -5.64 -12.09 -6.20
C SER A 7 -4.76 -11.15 -5.37
N ILE A 8 -3.61 -11.66 -4.93
CA ILE A 8 -2.58 -10.88 -4.24
C ILE A 8 -1.51 -10.54 -5.28
N ILE A 9 -1.27 -9.25 -5.52
CA ILE A 9 -0.32 -8.76 -6.52
C ILE A 9 0.89 -8.21 -5.80
N VAL A 10 2.03 -8.86 -5.98
CA VAL A 10 3.33 -8.49 -5.39
C VAL A 10 4.20 -7.86 -6.47
N ALA A 11 4.47 -6.56 -6.37
CA ALA A 11 5.45 -5.89 -7.22
C ALA A 11 6.83 -5.97 -6.57
N SER A 12 7.82 -6.47 -7.30
CA SER A 12 9.19 -6.71 -6.82
C SER A 12 10.22 -6.03 -7.71
N PHE A 13 11.21 -5.38 -7.10
CA PHE A 13 12.41 -4.91 -7.78
C PHE A 13 13.57 -4.86 -6.79
N ASN A 14 14.58 -5.74 -6.97
CA ASN A 14 15.75 -5.86 -6.10
C ASN A 14 15.38 -6.03 -4.61
N GLN A 15 14.55 -7.04 -4.32
CA GLN A 15 14.02 -7.33 -2.97
C GLN A 15 14.48 -8.70 -2.42
N GLU A 16 15.65 -9.18 -2.84
CA GLU A 16 16.17 -10.50 -2.41
C GLU A 16 16.19 -10.69 -0.89
N LYS A 17 16.37 -9.61 -0.13
CA LYS A 17 16.43 -9.66 1.34
C LYS A 17 15.08 -9.90 1.99
N TYR A 18 13.99 -9.46 1.36
CA TYR A 18 12.67 -9.37 2.01
C TYR A 18 11.60 -10.23 1.34
N LEU A 19 11.76 -10.51 0.03
CA LEU A 19 10.74 -11.19 -0.76
C LEU A 19 10.34 -12.56 -0.19
N ASN A 20 11.28 -13.33 0.33
CA ASN A 20 10.96 -14.63 0.91
C ASN A 20 10.05 -14.53 2.14
N GLU A 21 10.25 -13.53 3.01
CA GLU A 21 9.37 -13.30 4.16
C GLU A 21 8.00 -12.78 3.72
N CYS A 22 7.97 -11.89 2.72
CA CYS A 22 6.74 -11.41 2.10
C CYS A 22 5.87 -12.57 1.60
N LEU A 23 6.42 -13.45 0.77
CA LEU A 23 5.71 -14.60 0.21
C LEU A 23 5.33 -15.64 1.27
N THR A 24 6.17 -15.82 2.29
CA THR A 24 5.83 -16.64 3.47
C THR A 24 4.58 -16.09 4.18
N SER A 25 4.44 -14.78 4.28
CA SER A 25 3.28 -14.15 4.90
C SER A 25 1.98 -14.36 4.11
N VAL A 26 2.08 -14.43 2.78
CA VAL A 26 0.98 -14.79 1.88
C VAL A 26 0.59 -16.25 2.03
N PHE A 27 1.59 -17.14 1.99
CA PHE A 27 1.36 -18.59 2.14
C PHE A 27 0.66 -18.95 3.44
N ASN A 28 0.98 -18.25 4.51
CA ASN A 28 0.44 -18.49 5.86
C ASN A 28 -0.94 -17.85 6.11
N GLN A 29 -1.59 -17.26 5.11
CA GLN A 29 -2.94 -16.72 5.28
C GLN A 29 -3.93 -17.80 5.69
N SER A 30 -4.76 -17.52 6.69
CA SER A 30 -5.82 -18.43 7.16
C SER A 30 -6.96 -18.60 6.15
N TYR A 31 -7.17 -17.62 5.28
CA TYR A 31 -8.05 -17.73 4.13
C TYR A 31 -7.31 -18.41 2.98
N SER A 32 -7.83 -19.49 2.42
CA SER A 32 -7.11 -20.37 1.50
C SER A 32 -7.41 -20.13 0.01
N ASN A 33 -8.52 -19.44 -0.33
CA ASN A 33 -8.96 -19.26 -1.72
C ASN A 33 -8.34 -18.00 -2.35
N TRP A 34 -7.05 -18.08 -2.66
CA TRP A 34 -6.27 -16.99 -3.25
C TRP A 34 -5.27 -17.49 -4.29
N GLU A 35 -4.84 -16.57 -5.15
CA GLU A 35 -3.64 -16.66 -5.97
C GLU A 35 -2.68 -15.51 -5.61
N CYS A 36 -1.39 -15.69 -5.85
CA CYS A 36 -0.37 -14.66 -5.70
C CYS A 36 0.39 -14.47 -7.01
N ILE A 37 0.35 -13.27 -7.56
CA ILE A 37 1.03 -12.91 -8.80
C ILE A 37 2.20 -12.02 -8.44
N ILE A 38 3.41 -12.54 -8.60
CA ILE A 38 4.66 -11.83 -8.35
C ILE A 38 5.10 -11.23 -9.69
N VAL A 39 5.16 -9.90 -9.76
CA VAL A 39 5.66 -9.21 -10.95
C VAL A 39 7.00 -8.59 -10.63
N ASP A 40 8.03 -9.16 -11.22
CA ASP A 40 9.40 -8.66 -11.08
C ASP A 40 9.67 -7.59 -12.15
N ASP A 41 10.03 -6.39 -11.70
CA ASP A 41 10.31 -5.23 -12.55
C ASP A 41 11.77 -5.18 -13.02
N CYS A 42 12.26 -6.30 -13.55
CA CYS A 42 13.63 -6.47 -14.07
C CYS A 42 14.71 -6.37 -12.97
N SER A 43 14.58 -7.18 -11.92
CA SER A 43 15.60 -7.26 -10.85
C SER A 43 16.93 -7.80 -11.37
N SER A 44 18.02 -7.29 -10.78
CA SER A 44 19.41 -7.72 -11.04
C SER A 44 19.99 -8.58 -9.91
N ASP A 45 19.26 -8.71 -8.79
CA ASP A 45 19.60 -9.54 -7.65
C ASP A 45 18.95 -10.94 -7.74
N THR A 46 18.90 -11.70 -6.65
CA THR A 46 18.32 -13.04 -6.61
C THR A 46 16.78 -13.06 -6.44
N SER A 47 16.08 -11.91 -6.54
CA SER A 47 14.63 -11.82 -6.35
C SER A 47 13.84 -12.75 -7.27
N VAL A 48 14.20 -12.81 -8.56
CA VAL A 48 13.55 -13.72 -9.54
C VAL A 48 13.70 -15.18 -9.12
N ALA A 49 14.90 -15.60 -8.74
CA ALA A 49 15.16 -16.98 -8.31
C ALA A 49 14.37 -17.36 -7.04
N ILE A 50 14.19 -16.41 -6.11
CA ILE A 50 13.33 -16.60 -4.92
C ILE A 50 11.87 -16.79 -5.34
N ALA A 51 11.36 -15.93 -6.23
CA ALA A 51 9.98 -16.00 -6.70
C ALA A 51 9.69 -17.32 -7.46
N GLU A 52 10.60 -17.77 -8.33
CA GLU A 52 10.49 -19.04 -9.06
C GLU A 52 10.49 -20.27 -8.14
N LYS A 53 11.24 -20.24 -7.03
CA LYS A 53 11.17 -21.29 -6.00
C LYS A 53 9.77 -21.37 -5.39
N TRP A 54 9.16 -20.25 -5.08
CA TRP A 54 7.78 -20.20 -4.56
C TRP A 54 6.77 -20.72 -5.57
N GLN A 55 6.88 -20.33 -6.86
CA GLN A 55 6.04 -20.86 -7.92
C GLN A 55 6.18 -22.39 -8.07
N SER A 56 7.39 -22.92 -7.91
CA SER A 56 7.63 -24.35 -7.96
C SER A 56 7.14 -25.09 -6.71
N PHE A 57 7.07 -24.41 -5.56
CA PHE A 57 6.63 -24.97 -4.29
C PHE A 57 5.10 -25.03 -4.17
N ASP A 58 4.37 -24.01 -4.64
CA ASP A 58 2.92 -23.93 -4.54
C ASP A 58 2.34 -23.28 -5.81
N SER A 59 1.47 -24.00 -6.52
CA SER A 59 0.86 -23.57 -7.79
C SER A 59 -0.01 -22.31 -7.71
N ARG A 60 -0.35 -21.84 -6.52
CA ARG A 60 -1.04 -20.56 -6.31
C ARG A 60 -0.13 -19.35 -6.54
N PHE A 61 1.19 -19.54 -6.53
CA PHE A 61 2.16 -18.49 -6.87
C PHE A 61 2.48 -18.55 -8.36
N ARG A 62 2.48 -17.39 -9.00
CA ARG A 62 2.88 -17.21 -10.41
C ARG A 62 3.85 -16.04 -10.52
N VAL A 63 4.89 -16.21 -11.34
CA VAL A 63 5.93 -15.21 -11.55
C VAL A 63 5.82 -14.64 -12.96
N ILE A 64 5.98 -13.33 -13.07
CA ILE A 64 6.05 -12.59 -14.32
C ILE A 64 7.27 -11.68 -14.23
N THR A 65 8.20 -11.80 -15.17
CA THR A 65 9.37 -10.91 -15.24
C THR A 65 9.19 -9.89 -16.37
N LEU A 66 9.35 -8.63 -16.06
CA LEU A 66 9.35 -7.57 -17.08
C LEU A 66 10.73 -7.46 -17.74
N PRO A 67 10.79 -7.16 -19.05
CA PRO A 67 12.07 -7.10 -19.78
C PRO A 67 12.92 -5.87 -19.43
N THR A 68 12.34 -4.85 -18.82
CA THR A 68 12.99 -3.61 -18.40
C THR A 68 12.28 -3.04 -17.17
N ASN A 69 13.02 -2.33 -16.31
CA ASN A 69 12.42 -1.63 -15.17
C ASN A 69 11.52 -0.48 -15.66
N LYS A 70 10.22 -0.59 -15.34
CA LYS A 70 9.18 0.38 -15.72
C LYS A 70 8.51 1.07 -14.53
N GLY A 71 8.81 0.62 -13.31
CA GLY A 71 8.27 1.16 -12.08
C GLY A 71 7.06 0.40 -11.53
N VAL A 72 6.78 0.65 -10.26
CA VAL A 72 5.81 -0.09 -9.44
C VAL A 72 4.39 -0.10 -10.02
N SER A 73 3.93 1.02 -10.61
CA SER A 73 2.59 1.11 -11.22
C SER A 73 2.45 0.14 -12.40
N VAL A 74 3.47 0.06 -13.27
CA VAL A 74 3.47 -0.86 -14.41
C VAL A 74 3.50 -2.31 -13.94
N ALA A 75 4.33 -2.64 -12.94
CA ALA A 75 4.40 -3.98 -12.37
C ALA A 75 3.04 -4.39 -11.76
N ARG A 76 2.42 -3.52 -10.96
CA ARG A 76 1.10 -3.80 -10.39
C ARG A 76 0.02 -3.93 -11.46
N ASN A 77 0.00 -3.06 -12.48
CA ASN A 77 -0.93 -3.15 -13.60
C ASN A 77 -0.76 -4.45 -14.38
N ARG A 78 0.48 -4.90 -14.60
CA ARG A 78 0.73 -6.21 -15.22
C ARG A 78 0.13 -7.34 -14.38
N GLY A 79 0.29 -7.30 -13.07
CA GLY A 79 -0.33 -8.26 -12.15
C GLY A 79 -1.86 -8.23 -12.21
N LEU A 80 -2.47 -7.03 -12.29
CA LEU A 80 -3.92 -6.87 -12.44
C LEU A 80 -4.45 -7.52 -13.72
N LEU A 81 -3.76 -7.36 -14.85
CA LEU A 81 -4.15 -7.97 -16.13
C LEU A 81 -4.15 -9.51 -16.07
N GLU A 82 -3.26 -10.09 -15.31
CA GLU A 82 -3.13 -11.54 -15.14
C GLU A 82 -4.00 -12.11 -14.01
N SER A 83 -4.58 -11.25 -13.17
CA SER A 83 -5.37 -11.65 -12.01
C SER A 83 -6.75 -12.19 -12.38
N LYS A 84 -7.24 -13.17 -11.60
CA LYS A 84 -8.53 -13.85 -11.81
C LYS A 84 -9.48 -13.71 -10.62
N GLY A 85 -9.03 -13.11 -9.53
CA GLY A 85 -9.79 -12.97 -8.29
C GLY A 85 -11.05 -12.13 -8.45
N ASP A 86 -12.07 -12.43 -7.67
CA ASP A 86 -13.26 -11.58 -7.49
C ASP A 86 -12.88 -10.26 -6.80
N TYR A 87 -11.78 -10.31 -6.00
CA TYR A 87 -11.13 -9.19 -5.35
C TYR A 87 -9.61 -9.24 -5.56
N PHE A 88 -8.97 -8.09 -5.49
CA PHE A 88 -7.50 -8.01 -5.54
C PHE A 88 -6.94 -7.10 -4.44
N GLN A 89 -5.70 -7.34 -4.04
CA GLN A 89 -4.92 -6.44 -3.19
C GLN A 89 -3.50 -6.32 -3.71
N PHE A 90 -2.88 -5.19 -3.44
CA PHE A 90 -1.44 -4.98 -3.64
C PHE A 90 -0.68 -5.32 -2.36
N LEU A 91 0.53 -5.83 -2.55
CA LEU A 91 1.48 -6.08 -1.47
C LEU A 91 2.87 -5.72 -1.97
N ASP A 92 3.55 -4.84 -1.25
CA ASP A 92 4.94 -4.52 -1.58
C ASP A 92 5.86 -5.66 -1.14
N ALA A 93 6.87 -5.97 -1.95
CA ALA A 93 7.73 -7.14 -1.76
C ALA A 93 8.62 -7.07 -0.50
N ASP A 94 8.71 -5.92 0.14
CA ASP A 94 9.39 -5.68 1.42
C ASP A 94 8.44 -5.68 2.63
N ASP A 95 7.12 -5.76 2.41
CA ASP A 95 6.08 -5.76 3.44
C ASP A 95 5.54 -7.17 3.73
N LEU A 96 4.74 -7.27 4.79
CA LEU A 96 4.10 -8.51 5.21
C LEU A 96 2.60 -8.30 5.46
N ILE A 97 1.85 -9.40 5.43
CA ILE A 97 0.45 -9.45 5.86
C ILE A 97 0.27 -10.45 7.00
N GLU A 98 -0.38 -10.03 8.09
CA GLU A 98 -0.64 -10.94 9.21
C GLU A 98 -1.61 -12.05 8.83
N LYS A 99 -1.49 -13.21 9.48
CA LYS A 99 -2.17 -14.47 9.15
C LYS A 99 -3.67 -14.36 8.88
N ASN A 100 -4.38 -13.48 9.58
CA ASN A 100 -5.83 -13.34 9.50
C ASN A 100 -6.29 -12.12 8.69
N LYS A 101 -5.38 -11.43 7.99
CA LYS A 101 -5.74 -10.18 7.31
C LYS A 101 -6.83 -10.39 6.27
N ILE A 102 -6.66 -11.34 5.36
CA ILE A 102 -7.65 -11.62 4.31
C ILE A 102 -8.94 -12.16 4.91
N SER A 103 -8.88 -13.14 5.82
CA SER A 103 -10.06 -13.72 6.45
C SER A 103 -10.89 -12.69 7.25
N ASN A 104 -10.25 -11.65 7.81
CA ASN A 104 -10.93 -10.55 8.48
C ASN A 104 -11.64 -9.59 7.50
N GLN A 105 -11.13 -9.43 6.28
CA GLN A 105 -11.69 -8.54 5.27
C GLN A 105 -12.81 -9.19 4.45
N VAL A 106 -12.72 -10.49 4.16
CA VAL A 106 -13.65 -11.22 3.31
C VAL A 106 -15.14 -11.08 3.72
N PRO A 107 -15.53 -11.06 5.02
CA PRO A 107 -16.92 -10.85 5.41
C PRO A 107 -17.53 -9.52 4.95
N PHE A 108 -16.70 -8.52 4.66
CA PHE A 108 -17.11 -7.19 4.21
C PHE A 108 -17.06 -7.01 2.69
N CYS A 109 -16.72 -8.05 1.94
CA CYS A 109 -16.64 -8.00 0.49
C CYS A 109 -18.03 -7.91 -0.15
N THR A 110 -18.38 -6.73 -0.65
CA THR A 110 -19.57 -6.43 -1.45
C THR A 110 -19.19 -5.58 -2.65
N ASN A 111 -20.01 -5.56 -3.70
CA ASN A 111 -19.64 -4.95 -4.99
C ASN A 111 -19.16 -3.50 -4.94
N ASP A 112 -19.61 -2.70 -3.97
CA ASP A 112 -19.27 -1.27 -3.86
C ASP A 112 -18.45 -0.94 -2.59
N LEU A 113 -18.02 -1.97 -1.85
CA LEU A 113 -17.25 -1.80 -0.63
C LEU A 113 -15.79 -2.22 -0.83
N ILE A 114 -14.88 -1.39 -0.37
CA ILE A 114 -13.45 -1.67 -0.28
C ILE A 114 -13.10 -1.86 1.19
N PRO A 115 -13.02 -3.12 1.69
CA PRO A 115 -12.60 -3.39 3.06
C PRO A 115 -11.13 -2.99 3.27
N VAL A 116 -10.86 -2.19 4.29
CA VAL A 116 -9.52 -1.71 4.62
C VAL A 116 -9.07 -2.26 5.97
N SER A 117 -7.97 -3.00 5.99
CA SER A 117 -7.36 -3.48 7.24
C SER A 117 -6.59 -2.38 7.97
N GLY A 118 -6.33 -2.57 9.25
CA GLY A 118 -5.30 -1.81 9.93
C GLY A 118 -3.91 -2.07 9.37
N ASN A 119 -2.96 -1.20 9.71
CA ASN A 119 -1.56 -1.38 9.39
C ASN A 119 -0.65 -1.03 10.56
N ARG A 120 0.53 -1.63 10.58
CA ARG A 120 1.57 -1.43 11.58
C ARG A 120 2.92 -1.27 10.91
N TYR A 121 3.83 -0.52 11.54
CA TYR A 121 5.21 -0.37 11.09
C TYR A 121 6.15 -1.20 11.95
N PHE A 122 7.16 -1.81 11.34
CA PHE A 122 8.20 -2.54 12.06
C PHE A 122 9.59 -2.26 11.48
N TYR A 123 10.61 -2.31 12.32
CA TYR A 123 11.99 -2.24 11.88
C TYR A 123 12.51 -3.64 11.59
N HIS A 124 13.29 -3.72 10.52
CA HIS A 124 14.13 -4.87 10.25
C HIS A 124 15.59 -4.47 10.42
N GLN A 125 16.28 -5.11 11.36
CA GLN A 125 17.73 -5.11 11.40
C GLN A 125 18.21 -6.41 10.76
N GLU A 126 19.18 -6.31 9.86
CA GLU A 126 19.77 -7.46 9.16
C GLU A 126 20.30 -8.49 10.19
N GLY A 127 19.83 -9.73 10.12
CA GLY A 127 20.22 -10.80 11.04
C GLY A 127 19.37 -10.94 12.31
N GLU A 128 18.38 -10.08 12.55
CA GLU A 128 17.47 -10.21 13.68
C GLU A 128 16.08 -10.67 13.22
N ALA A 129 15.48 -11.60 13.98
CA ALA A 129 14.06 -11.87 13.84
C ALA A 129 13.26 -10.58 14.08
N MET A 130 12.15 -10.40 13.39
CA MET A 130 11.26 -9.22 13.44
C MET A 130 11.05 -8.71 14.88
N GLN A 131 11.82 -7.71 15.34
CA GLN A 131 11.94 -7.46 16.76
C GLN A 131 11.49 -6.10 17.26
N ARG A 132 11.18 -5.12 16.42
CA ARG A 132 10.70 -3.83 16.96
C ARG A 132 9.56 -3.26 16.17
N ILE A 133 8.41 -3.45 16.72
CA ILE A 133 7.21 -2.74 16.35
C ILE A 133 7.28 -1.34 16.99
N ILE A 134 7.08 -0.27 16.19
CA ILE A 134 7.25 1.12 16.62
C ILE A 134 6.02 1.60 17.37
N GLY A 135 6.19 2.14 18.58
CA GLY A 135 5.15 2.79 19.34
C GLY A 135 5.60 3.31 20.71
N LYS A 136 4.77 4.13 21.36
CA LYS A 136 4.97 4.51 22.75
C LYS A 136 4.83 3.26 23.62
N ASN A 137 5.79 3.01 24.52
CA ASN A 137 5.78 1.89 25.48
C ASN A 137 5.78 0.49 24.86
N GLY A 138 6.41 0.29 23.69
CA GLY A 138 6.40 -1.02 23.02
C GLY A 138 5.08 -1.35 22.30
N ALA A 139 4.09 -0.48 22.37
CA ALA A 139 2.93 -0.52 21.50
C ALA A 139 3.29 0.08 20.13
N LEU A 140 2.73 -0.50 19.08
CA LEU A 140 2.88 0.02 17.72
C LEU A 140 2.30 1.42 17.61
N PRO A 141 2.93 2.36 16.87
CA PRO A 141 2.18 3.50 16.41
C PRO A 141 1.13 2.93 15.44
N GLU A 142 -0.07 2.85 15.95
CA GLU A 142 -1.22 2.84 15.06
C GLU A 142 -1.14 4.14 14.29
N VAL A 143 -1.09 4.06 12.96
CA VAL A 143 -1.55 5.22 12.19
C VAL A 143 -2.98 5.43 12.67
N PRO A 144 -3.31 6.59 13.25
CA PRO A 144 -4.65 6.82 13.76
C PRO A 144 -5.59 6.57 12.60
N ILE A 145 -6.24 5.44 12.62
CA ILE A 145 -7.32 5.16 11.71
C ILE A 145 -8.44 6.01 12.28
N THR A 146 -8.60 7.18 11.71
CA THR A 146 -9.83 7.92 11.84
C THR A 146 -10.93 6.91 11.55
N MET A 147 -11.90 6.76 12.45
CA MET A 147 -13.02 5.85 12.23
C MET A 147 -13.76 6.34 10.98
N TRP A 148 -13.46 5.72 9.83
CA TRP A 148 -13.86 6.13 8.48
C TRP A 148 -15.36 6.13 8.28
N ASP A 149 -16.07 5.31 9.04
CA ASP A 149 -17.53 5.20 8.98
C ASP A 149 -18.24 6.51 9.39
N GLN A 150 -17.49 7.48 9.95
CA GLN A 150 -18.02 8.77 10.41
C GLN A 150 -17.45 9.97 9.64
N VAL A 151 -16.49 9.77 8.72
CA VAL A 151 -15.81 10.85 7.97
C VAL A 151 -15.86 10.54 6.49
N ASP A 152 -16.22 11.54 5.69
CA ASP A 152 -16.08 11.44 4.23
C ASP A 152 -14.61 11.20 3.88
N VAL A 153 -14.32 10.01 3.34
CA VAL A 153 -12.96 9.62 2.96
C VAL A 153 -12.36 10.55 1.90
N LEU A 154 -13.19 11.14 1.04
CA LEU A 154 -12.77 12.15 0.05
C LEU A 154 -12.19 13.39 0.73
N GLU A 155 -12.79 13.84 1.84
CA GLU A 155 -12.24 14.96 2.61
C GLU A 155 -10.87 14.62 3.21
N LEU A 156 -10.67 13.36 3.65
CA LEU A 156 -9.36 12.91 4.11
C LEU A 156 -8.34 12.88 2.98
N PHE A 157 -8.72 12.39 1.81
CA PHE A 157 -7.85 12.33 0.64
C PHE A 157 -7.37 13.70 0.17
N LYS A 158 -8.06 14.80 0.50
CA LYS A 158 -7.56 16.17 0.25
C LYS A 158 -6.23 16.47 0.95
N THR A 159 -5.92 15.80 2.03
CA THR A 159 -4.77 16.14 2.87
C THR A 159 -3.74 15.02 3.01
N LYS A 160 -4.18 13.77 2.99
CA LYS A 160 -3.36 12.58 3.22
C LYS A 160 -3.94 11.35 2.54
N ASN A 161 -3.08 10.38 2.24
CA ASN A 161 -3.52 9.00 2.04
C ASN A 161 -3.65 8.36 3.42
N PRO A 162 -4.86 7.98 3.83
CA PRO A 162 -5.08 7.56 5.20
C PRO A 162 -4.70 6.10 5.47
N PHE A 163 -4.39 5.32 4.45
CA PHE A 163 -3.97 3.93 4.55
C PHE A 163 -2.84 3.61 3.56
N VAL A 164 -2.11 2.56 3.84
CA VAL A 164 -1.04 2.04 2.98
C VAL A 164 -1.62 1.21 1.84
N VAL A 165 -0.85 1.06 0.77
CA VAL A 165 -1.27 0.32 -0.44
C VAL A 165 -1.69 -1.13 -0.15
N THR A 166 -1.11 -1.75 0.87
CA THR A 166 -1.37 -3.15 1.28
C THR A 166 -2.67 -3.31 2.09
N ALA A 167 -3.25 -2.21 2.61
CA ALA A 167 -4.42 -2.29 3.49
C ALA A 167 -5.74 -2.60 2.78
N PRO A 168 -6.08 -2.00 1.62
CA PRO A 168 -7.36 -2.23 0.95
C PRO A 168 -7.44 -3.59 0.24
N LEU A 169 -8.65 -4.12 0.17
CA LEU A 169 -9.03 -5.25 -0.69
C LEU A 169 -10.08 -4.75 -1.68
N TYR A 170 -9.70 -4.63 -2.95
CA TYR A 170 -10.51 -3.99 -3.98
C TYR A 170 -11.38 -4.99 -4.72
N PRO A 171 -12.69 -4.73 -4.94
CA PRO A 171 -13.51 -5.55 -5.83
C PRO A 171 -13.05 -5.42 -7.28
N ARG A 172 -13.12 -6.50 -8.03
CA ARG A 172 -12.69 -6.51 -9.44
C ARG A 172 -13.41 -5.48 -10.31
N SER A 173 -14.65 -5.13 -9.97
CA SER A 173 -15.44 -4.08 -10.65
C SER A 173 -14.74 -2.71 -10.65
N VAL A 174 -13.76 -2.48 -9.78
CA VAL A 174 -12.92 -1.28 -9.81
C VAL A 174 -12.17 -1.16 -11.14
N LEU A 175 -11.68 -2.27 -11.70
CA LEU A 175 -10.95 -2.25 -12.97
C LEU A 175 -11.82 -1.78 -14.14
N GLU A 176 -13.11 -2.10 -14.12
CA GLU A 176 -14.07 -1.71 -15.15
C GLU A 176 -14.49 -0.24 -15.01
N ARG A 177 -14.72 0.21 -13.77
CA ARG A 177 -15.29 1.54 -13.49
C ARG A 177 -14.24 2.63 -13.33
N VAL A 178 -13.07 2.29 -12.83
CA VAL A 178 -11.99 3.23 -12.46
C VAL A 178 -10.75 3.06 -13.35
N GLY A 179 -10.55 1.84 -13.87
CA GLY A 179 -9.34 1.45 -14.60
C GLY A 179 -8.21 1.03 -13.67
N MET A 180 -6.98 1.05 -14.18
CA MET A 180 -5.77 0.62 -13.50
C MET A 180 -5.03 1.81 -12.86
N LEU A 181 -3.88 1.55 -12.22
CA LEU A 181 -3.02 2.58 -11.65
C LEU A 181 -2.43 3.48 -12.76
N ASN A 182 -2.18 4.74 -12.41
CA ASN A 182 -1.54 5.70 -13.31
C ASN A 182 -0.03 5.42 -13.43
N GLU A 183 0.39 4.91 -14.57
CA GLU A 183 1.80 4.56 -14.86
C GLU A 183 2.73 5.78 -14.98
N GLY A 184 2.18 6.97 -15.12
CA GLY A 184 2.93 8.23 -15.07
C GLY A 184 3.38 8.62 -13.65
N LEU A 185 2.84 7.98 -12.62
CA LEU A 185 3.19 8.22 -11.22
C LEU A 185 4.16 7.15 -10.71
N ARG A 186 5.30 7.59 -10.17
CA ARG A 186 6.30 6.70 -9.55
C ARG A 186 6.23 6.69 -8.01
N ALA A 187 5.32 7.47 -7.43
CA ALA A 187 4.93 7.44 -6.03
C ALA A 187 3.56 8.12 -5.90
N PHE A 188 2.82 7.83 -4.82
CA PHE A 188 1.45 8.29 -4.58
C PHE A 188 0.43 7.78 -5.62
N GLU A 189 0.79 6.79 -6.43
CA GLU A 189 -0.09 6.13 -7.39
C GLU A 189 -1.27 5.45 -6.71
N ASP A 190 -1.05 4.91 -5.51
CA ASP A 190 -2.06 4.32 -4.64
C ASP A 190 -3.06 5.37 -4.14
N TRP A 191 -2.56 6.54 -3.75
CA TRP A 191 -3.40 7.65 -3.32
C TRP A 191 -4.29 8.16 -4.47
N GLU A 192 -3.70 8.37 -5.65
CA GLU A 192 -4.42 8.77 -6.86
C GLU A 192 -5.51 7.75 -7.21
N PHE A 193 -5.16 6.46 -7.17
CA PHE A 193 -6.10 5.36 -7.42
C PHE A 193 -7.25 5.32 -6.42
N ASN A 194 -6.95 5.46 -5.13
CA ASN A 194 -7.94 5.50 -4.07
C ASN A 194 -8.93 6.67 -4.23
N ILE A 195 -8.44 7.84 -4.63
CA ILE A 195 -9.30 8.99 -4.91
C ILE A 195 -10.23 8.67 -6.07
N ARG A 196 -9.74 8.10 -7.18
CA ARG A 196 -10.60 7.69 -8.31
C ARG A 196 -11.65 6.66 -7.87
N CYS A 197 -11.30 5.70 -7.03
CA CYS A 197 -12.26 4.76 -6.47
C CYS A 197 -13.36 5.47 -5.68
N ALA A 198 -13.00 6.40 -4.81
CA ALA A 198 -13.97 7.16 -4.01
C ALA A 198 -14.88 8.04 -4.89
N LEU A 199 -14.34 8.71 -5.90
CA LEU A 199 -15.11 9.51 -6.86
C LEU A 199 -16.06 8.65 -7.71
N ALA A 200 -15.69 7.41 -8.00
CA ALA A 200 -16.56 6.44 -8.67
C ALA A 200 -17.63 5.83 -7.76
N GLY A 201 -17.72 6.27 -6.49
CA GLY A 201 -18.77 5.88 -5.54
C GLY A 201 -18.42 4.63 -4.69
N TYR A 202 -17.19 4.11 -4.76
CA TYR A 202 -16.77 3.05 -3.85
C TYR A 202 -16.63 3.58 -2.43
N LYS A 203 -17.10 2.79 -1.46
CA LYS A 203 -17.01 3.11 -0.03
C LYS A 203 -15.84 2.35 0.59
N PHE A 204 -14.95 3.07 1.26
CA PHE A 204 -13.88 2.46 2.03
C PHE A 204 -14.41 2.14 3.44
N HIS A 205 -14.28 0.90 3.87
CA HIS A 205 -14.75 0.44 5.17
C HIS A 205 -13.59 -0.13 5.99
N HIS A 206 -13.33 0.45 7.15
CA HIS A 206 -12.33 -0.10 8.07
C HIS A 206 -12.90 -1.31 8.80
N VAL A 207 -12.29 -2.48 8.61
CA VAL A 207 -12.78 -3.76 9.16
C VAL A 207 -12.48 -3.97 10.65
N GLY A 208 -12.04 -2.93 11.36
CA GLY A 208 -11.66 -3.02 12.77
C GLY A 208 -10.28 -3.64 12.99
N TYR A 209 -9.90 -3.70 14.27
CA TYR A 209 -8.66 -4.33 14.71
C TYR A 209 -8.96 -5.75 15.19
N ALA A 210 -8.65 -6.73 14.38
CA ALA A 210 -8.65 -8.12 14.81
C ALA A 210 -7.21 -8.58 15.08
N GLU A 211 -7.05 -9.58 15.94
CA GLU A 211 -5.74 -10.15 16.24
C GLU A 211 -5.11 -10.76 14.99
N LYS A 212 -3.85 -10.40 14.73
CA LYS A 212 -3.08 -10.87 13.57
C LYS A 212 -3.80 -10.68 12.22
N ALA A 213 -4.44 -9.51 12.04
CA ALA A 213 -5.23 -9.18 10.84
C ALA A 213 -4.82 -7.87 10.15
N GLN A 214 -3.55 -7.45 10.29
CA GLN A 214 -3.09 -6.16 9.80
C GLN A 214 -2.05 -6.30 8.68
N ALA A 215 -1.85 -5.22 7.92
CA ALA A 215 -0.69 -5.05 7.07
C ALA A 215 0.52 -4.62 7.93
N LEU A 216 1.69 -5.19 7.67
CA LEU A 216 2.92 -4.89 8.38
C LEU A 216 3.90 -4.23 7.42
N ILE A 217 4.22 -2.97 7.67
CA ILE A 217 5.04 -2.12 6.80
C ILE A 217 6.46 -2.09 7.33
N ARG A 218 7.39 -2.55 6.51
CA ARG A 218 8.81 -2.62 6.86
C ARG A 218 9.48 -1.25 6.71
N LEU A 219 10.24 -0.85 7.71
CA LEU A 219 11.08 0.33 7.67
C LEU A 219 12.55 -0.07 7.55
N HIS A 220 13.16 0.29 6.45
CA HIS A 220 14.58 0.06 6.17
C HIS A 220 15.21 1.25 5.44
N SER A 221 16.54 1.30 5.40
CA SER A 221 17.30 2.45 4.89
C SER A 221 17.11 2.73 3.39
N THR A 222 16.73 1.72 2.62
CA THR A 222 16.49 1.81 1.17
C THR A 222 15.03 2.04 0.80
N SER A 223 14.12 2.18 1.78
CA SER A 223 12.70 2.50 1.50
C SER A 223 12.58 3.82 0.72
N MET A 224 11.74 3.84 -0.31
CA MET A 224 11.52 5.02 -1.18
C MET A 224 11.19 6.28 -0.35
N THR A 225 10.44 6.14 0.73
CA THR A 225 10.01 7.24 1.59
C THR A 225 11.14 7.91 2.37
N THR A 226 12.34 7.33 2.42
CA THR A 226 13.50 7.92 3.12
C THR A 226 14.15 9.07 2.34
N ASN A 227 14.00 9.13 1.02
CA ASN A 227 14.54 10.20 0.18
C ASN A 227 13.59 11.41 0.09
N ARG A 228 13.78 12.39 0.99
CA ARG A 228 12.90 13.57 1.08
C ARG A 228 12.86 14.41 -0.20
N SER A 229 13.98 14.61 -0.88
CA SER A 229 14.04 15.45 -2.08
C SER A 229 13.26 14.80 -3.24
N GLU A 230 13.43 13.51 -3.42
CA GLU A 230 12.69 12.73 -4.42
C GLU A 230 11.19 12.69 -4.09
N MET A 231 10.81 12.48 -2.84
CA MET A 231 9.41 12.51 -2.42
C MET A 231 8.74 13.87 -2.67
N LEU A 232 9.45 14.98 -2.51
CA LEU A 232 8.93 16.31 -2.85
C LEU A 232 8.70 16.49 -4.36
N LYS A 233 9.59 15.95 -5.21
CA LYS A 233 9.40 15.93 -6.66
C LYS A 233 8.19 15.10 -7.03
N ARG A 234 8.08 13.87 -6.52
CA ARG A 234 6.93 12.96 -6.74
C ARG A 234 5.62 13.57 -6.29
N ARG A 235 5.63 14.32 -5.19
CA ARG A 235 4.45 15.05 -4.72
C ARG A 235 3.97 16.11 -5.71
N ARG A 236 4.88 16.78 -6.42
CA ARG A 236 4.51 17.73 -7.47
C ARG A 236 3.87 17.03 -8.68
N GLU A 237 4.43 15.88 -9.09
CA GLU A 237 3.87 15.05 -10.16
C GLU A 237 2.45 14.58 -9.80
N PHE A 238 2.25 14.08 -8.59
CA PHE A 238 0.93 13.72 -8.07
C PHE A 238 -0.04 14.91 -8.07
N ASN A 239 0.36 16.06 -7.52
CA ASN A 239 -0.49 17.26 -7.48
C ASN A 239 -0.88 17.71 -8.89
N PHE A 240 0.03 17.60 -9.86
CA PHE A 240 -0.27 17.91 -11.25
C PHE A 240 -1.30 16.92 -11.82
N ALA A 241 -1.10 15.62 -11.65
CA ALA A 241 -2.04 14.60 -12.12
C ALA A 241 -3.45 14.79 -11.55
N ILE A 242 -3.55 15.08 -10.24
CA ILE A 242 -4.83 15.39 -9.58
C ILE A 242 -5.46 16.68 -10.15
N SER A 243 -4.68 17.74 -10.30
CA SER A 243 -5.19 19.05 -10.76
C SER A 243 -5.67 19.05 -12.21
N THR A 244 -5.22 18.11 -13.03
CA THR A 244 -5.63 17.95 -14.43
C THR A 244 -6.78 16.97 -14.62
N ASN A 245 -7.15 16.20 -13.60
CA ASN A 245 -8.27 15.27 -13.66
C ASN A 245 -9.62 16.03 -13.51
N LYS A 246 -10.50 15.89 -14.51
CA LYS A 246 -11.79 16.60 -14.55
C LYS A 246 -12.73 16.23 -13.40
N ASP A 247 -12.74 14.95 -12.99
CA ASP A 247 -13.62 14.49 -11.91
C ASP A 247 -13.19 15.09 -10.57
N PHE A 248 -11.89 15.24 -10.36
CA PHE A 248 -11.33 15.97 -9.24
C PHE A 248 -11.72 17.45 -9.27
N GLN A 249 -11.58 18.09 -10.43
CA GLN A 249 -11.94 19.49 -10.59
C GLN A 249 -13.44 19.71 -10.31
N ASN A 250 -14.28 18.82 -10.81
CA ASN A 250 -15.73 18.90 -10.61
C ASN A 250 -16.11 18.71 -9.15
N HIS A 251 -15.46 17.79 -8.44
CA HIS A 251 -15.80 17.48 -7.05
C HIS A 251 -15.18 18.47 -6.05
N PHE A 252 -13.92 18.84 -6.24
CA PHE A 252 -13.16 19.65 -5.29
C PHE A 252 -13.07 21.14 -5.65
N GLY A 253 -13.47 21.53 -6.85
CA GLY A 253 -13.49 22.92 -7.33
C GLY A 253 -12.15 23.63 -7.15
N GLN A 254 -12.19 24.94 -6.85
CA GLN A 254 -10.97 25.75 -6.65
C GLN A 254 -10.13 25.34 -5.43
N THR A 255 -10.59 24.41 -4.60
CA THR A 255 -9.82 23.90 -3.46
C THR A 255 -8.50 23.25 -3.91
N ILE A 256 -8.40 22.83 -5.18
CA ILE A 256 -7.17 22.29 -5.80
C ILE A 256 -5.99 23.27 -5.71
N SER A 257 -6.26 24.57 -5.74
CA SER A 257 -5.21 25.59 -5.59
C SER A 257 -4.48 25.52 -4.24
N ARG A 258 -5.12 24.95 -3.20
CA ARG A 258 -4.51 24.72 -1.89
C ARG A 258 -3.59 23.49 -1.86
N TRP A 259 -3.78 22.52 -2.77
CA TRP A 259 -2.91 21.34 -2.89
C TRP A 259 -1.50 21.72 -3.41
N ASN A 260 -1.42 22.78 -4.21
CA ASN A 260 -0.16 23.32 -4.71
C ASN A 260 0.57 24.22 -3.70
N ARG A 261 -0.04 24.57 -2.57
CA ARG A 261 0.68 25.28 -1.52
C ARG A 261 1.63 24.31 -0.83
N PRO A 262 2.91 24.68 -0.69
CA PRO A 262 3.82 23.85 0.06
C PRO A 262 3.25 23.63 1.47
N VAL A 263 3.05 22.37 1.84
CA VAL A 263 2.52 21.92 3.16
C VAL A 263 3.37 22.44 4.34
N PHE A 264 4.42 23.22 4.05
CA PHE A 264 5.46 23.65 4.97
C PHE A 264 5.15 24.89 5.80
N GLN A 265 3.97 25.50 5.64
CA GLN A 265 3.70 26.76 6.35
C GLN A 265 2.63 26.70 7.42
N LYS A 266 2.54 25.82 8.32
CA LYS A 266 1.79 26.02 9.60
C LYS A 266 1.30 24.76 10.32
N SER A 267 2.07 23.70 10.45
CA SER A 267 1.97 22.93 11.69
C SER A 267 3.11 21.90 11.80
N LYS A 268 3.81 21.91 12.93
CA LYS A 268 4.81 20.89 13.29
C LYS A 268 4.23 19.47 13.30
N THR A 269 2.94 19.33 13.47
CA THR A 269 2.22 18.05 13.55
C THR A 269 2.07 17.38 12.18
N ILE A 270 1.82 18.15 11.10
CA ILE A 270 1.73 17.61 9.73
C ILE A 270 3.12 17.20 9.23
N LEU A 271 4.17 17.91 9.66
CA LEU A 271 5.55 17.55 9.32
C LEU A 271 5.92 16.16 9.87
N LEU A 272 5.43 15.81 11.05
CA LEU A 272 5.69 14.53 11.72
C LEU A 272 4.95 13.36 11.07
N SER A 273 3.81 13.59 10.43
CA SER A 273 3.05 12.52 9.73
C SER A 273 3.62 12.16 8.34
N LEU A 274 4.53 12.99 7.80
CA LEU A 274 5.21 12.78 6.51
C LEU A 274 6.67 12.34 6.70
N ILE A 275 7.17 12.35 7.94
CA ILE A 275 8.53 11.91 8.27
C ILE A 275 8.45 10.44 8.70
N PRO A 276 9.28 9.55 8.13
CA PRO A 276 9.41 8.20 8.67
C PRO A 276 9.64 8.24 10.17
N PRO A 277 9.01 7.37 10.96
CA PRO A 277 9.12 7.36 12.43
C PRO A 277 10.56 7.38 12.95
N LEU A 278 11.50 6.83 12.18
CA LEU A 278 12.94 6.86 12.46
C LEU A 278 13.49 8.30 12.59
N LEU A 279 13.12 9.19 11.67
CA LEU A 279 13.56 10.58 11.71
C LEU A 279 12.90 11.39 12.82
N VAL A 280 11.67 11.03 13.20
CA VAL A 280 10.99 11.62 14.36
C VAL A 280 11.74 11.30 15.65
N GLN A 281 12.26 10.08 15.81
CA GLN A 281 13.06 9.70 16.98
C GLN A 281 14.41 10.43 17.01
N ILE A 282 15.08 10.57 15.86
CA ILE A 282 16.35 11.31 15.75
C ILE A 282 16.15 12.79 16.12
N VAL A 283 15.12 13.43 15.61
CA VAL A 283 14.79 14.83 15.93
C VAL A 283 14.44 15.00 17.42
N ASN A 284 13.72 14.04 18.00
CA ASN A 284 13.38 14.08 19.41
C ASN A 284 14.56 13.76 20.34
N SER A 285 15.54 12.96 19.89
CA SER A 285 16.77 12.68 20.65
C SER A 285 17.76 13.85 20.63
N ILE A 286 17.83 14.61 19.53
CA ILE A 286 18.66 15.81 19.40
C ILE A 286 18.11 16.98 20.25
N ARG A 287 16.79 17.03 20.48
CA ARG A 287 16.16 18.06 21.34
C ARG A 287 16.27 17.81 22.85
N LYS A 288 16.70 16.62 23.26
CA LYS A 288 16.89 16.28 24.67
C LYS A 288 18.36 16.41 25.15
N ARG A 289 19.23 16.88 24.28
CA ARG A 289 20.58 17.34 24.57
C ARG A 289 20.63 18.87 24.38
#